data_b16c539f4b374c33dea525d25292b6f0
#
_entry.id   b16c539f4b374c33dea525d25292b6f0
#
_cell.length_a   1.000
_cell.length_b   1.000
_cell.length_c   1.000
_cell.angle_alpha   90.00
_cell.angle_beta   90.00
_cell.angle_gamma   90.00
#
_symmetry.space_group_name_H-M   'P 1'
#
loop_
_entity.id
_entity.type
_entity.pdbx_description
1 polymer ?
#
loop_
_entity_poly.entity_id
_entity_poly.type
_entity_poly.pdbx_seq_one_letter_code
_entity_poly.pdbx_strand_id
1 'polypeptide(L)'
;MVSIKLDKVKKYYEDKLILDIDNLEIKENSRIGIVGENGAGKTTLIKVILGELDIDEGKVFSHANYSYISQSENYAGSCDDSRIKSILGAPDNYNEFLSGGEKVKISINQALSSNSNFLIADEPTANLDTNTIKSIEKLISEYTGGLLLVSHDRDFLNNLCDNILEIENGKVKLYKCGYSKYLKLKAEEKEVKKREYEEYVTEKKRLEKAMMAKENQRDSIRKAPKRMGNSEARLFKMGDQKSKKHLDGNIKSLKSRINHLEVKEKPISSKDIKIKITEGNKIPSKTVIEVKNLDLYIGDKLLIKDGNFKIKNGKKAAIIGENGCGKTTLIKKILKRDTENIRLSKYISIGYFDQNQDILDKDKTILDNIKSTSSYDESFMRIKLAGFGFKGDTIYKNVSILSGGEKVKVALCKIILSDTNTLILDEPTNYLDIKSIEALEKALINTDKTIVMISHDRSFISSICDYIIEIKNTKLNCFSGTYTAFTEEKVNYETKKHENHSEREKKEKLLILENRLSKIISEISLEKDLIVKENLNEEYIKLLNDIKLLKK
;
A
#
# COMPACT_ATOMS: atom_id res chain seq x y z
N MET A 1 28.97 -7.78 10.22
CA MET A 1 28.90 -7.89 11.69
C MET A 1 27.43 -7.76 12.12
N VAL A 2 27.00 -8.19 13.32
CA VAL A 2 25.64 -7.90 13.82
C VAL A 2 25.63 -6.50 14.37
N SER A 3 24.79 -5.63 13.84
CA SER A 3 24.68 -4.22 14.26
C SER A 3 23.66 -4.02 15.39
N ILE A 4 22.54 -4.76 15.32
CA ILE A 4 21.44 -4.64 16.28
C ILE A 4 21.03 -6.04 16.70
N LYS A 5 20.93 -6.28 18.01
CA LYS A 5 20.45 -7.53 18.58
C LYS A 5 19.45 -7.26 19.68
N LEU A 6 18.27 -7.85 19.57
CA LEU A 6 17.24 -7.87 20.60
C LEU A 6 17.11 -9.31 21.11
N ASP A 7 17.19 -9.50 22.43
CA ASP A 7 17.12 -10.81 23.09
C ASP A 7 16.03 -10.77 24.17
N LYS A 8 14.99 -11.60 23.99
CA LYS A 8 13.82 -11.76 24.87
C LYS A 8 13.17 -10.44 25.25
N VAL A 9 13.03 -9.53 24.27
CA VAL A 9 12.49 -8.19 24.49
C VAL A 9 10.98 -8.23 24.56
N LYS A 10 10.43 -7.72 25.67
CA LYS A 10 8.99 -7.44 25.78
C LYS A 10 8.75 -5.98 26.10
N LYS A 11 7.69 -5.45 25.49
CA LYS A 11 7.20 -4.10 25.74
C LYS A 11 5.70 -4.10 25.93
N TYR A 12 5.27 -3.48 27.03
CA TYR A 12 3.87 -3.29 27.36
C TYR A 12 3.51 -1.81 27.28
N TYR A 13 2.27 -1.52 26.92
CA TYR A 13 1.61 -0.24 27.19
C TYR A 13 0.43 -0.55 28.09
N GLU A 14 0.46 -0.04 29.32
CA GLU A 14 -0.45 -0.45 30.39
C GLU A 14 -0.43 -1.99 30.52
N ASP A 15 -1.56 -2.66 30.36
CA ASP A 15 -1.67 -4.12 30.44
C ASP A 15 -1.56 -4.83 29.07
N LYS A 16 -1.36 -4.08 27.99
CA LYS A 16 -1.31 -4.64 26.64
C LYS A 16 0.11 -4.91 26.17
N LEU A 17 0.40 -6.19 25.90
CA LEU A 17 1.66 -6.59 25.27
C LEU A 17 1.70 -6.10 23.81
N ILE A 18 2.69 -5.27 23.49
CA ILE A 18 2.87 -4.69 22.14
C ILE A 18 3.99 -5.39 21.37
N LEU A 19 5.11 -5.71 22.05
CA LEU A 19 6.22 -6.44 21.44
C LEU A 19 6.58 -7.64 22.31
N ASP A 20 6.78 -8.79 21.65
CA ASP A 20 7.25 -10.06 22.22
C ASP A 20 8.26 -10.67 21.24
N ILE A 21 9.53 -10.39 21.46
CA ILE A 21 10.63 -10.70 20.55
C ILE A 21 11.57 -11.67 21.25
N ASP A 22 11.59 -12.93 20.84
CA ASP A 22 12.48 -13.93 21.39
C ASP A 22 13.95 -13.65 21.04
N ASN A 23 14.23 -13.48 19.74
CA ASN A 23 15.54 -13.14 19.20
C ASN A 23 15.41 -12.46 17.85
N LEU A 24 16.04 -11.30 17.71
CA LEU A 24 16.13 -10.58 16.43
C LEU A 24 17.57 -10.08 16.24
N GLU A 25 18.20 -10.48 15.14
CA GLU A 25 19.55 -10.04 14.78
C GLU A 25 19.52 -9.34 13.42
N ILE A 26 20.00 -8.10 13.38
CA ILE A 26 20.10 -7.28 12.18
C ILE A 26 21.58 -7.00 11.89
N LYS A 27 22.01 -7.30 10.65
CA LYS A 27 23.40 -7.09 10.21
C LYS A 27 23.60 -5.69 9.64
N GLU A 28 24.83 -5.20 9.63
CA GLU A 28 25.22 -3.85 9.20
C GLU A 28 24.64 -3.42 7.84
N ASN A 29 24.69 -4.29 6.85
CA ASN A 29 24.27 -3.96 5.48
C ASN A 29 22.92 -4.59 5.13
N SER A 30 22.10 -4.96 6.14
CA SER A 30 20.78 -5.51 5.89
C SER A 30 19.80 -4.43 5.45
N ARG A 31 19.04 -4.71 4.40
CA ARG A 31 17.92 -3.88 3.94
C ARG A 31 16.62 -4.57 4.32
N ILE A 32 15.96 -4.05 5.36
CA ILE A 32 14.81 -4.71 5.99
C ILE A 32 13.59 -3.79 5.91
N GLY A 33 12.51 -4.28 5.29
CA GLY A 33 11.20 -3.66 5.33
C GLY A 33 10.37 -4.17 6.52
N ILE A 34 9.88 -3.28 7.36
CA ILE A 34 8.97 -3.62 8.47
C ILE A 34 7.53 -3.53 7.99
N VAL A 35 6.78 -4.61 8.13
CA VAL A 35 5.36 -4.67 7.77
C VAL A 35 4.51 -5.13 8.94
N GLY A 36 3.27 -4.65 9.01
CA GLY A 36 2.32 -5.01 10.07
C GLY A 36 1.11 -4.08 10.06
N GLU A 37 0.05 -4.46 10.75
CA GLU A 37 -1.15 -3.63 10.89
C GLU A 37 -0.84 -2.31 11.62
N ASN A 38 -1.71 -1.32 11.47
CA ASN A 38 -1.60 -0.11 12.28
C ASN A 38 -1.78 -0.45 13.76
N GLY A 39 -0.90 0.08 14.61
CA GLY A 39 -0.87 -0.26 16.04
C GLY A 39 -0.23 -1.62 16.38
N ALA A 40 0.39 -2.32 15.41
CA ALA A 40 1.10 -3.59 15.65
C ALA A 40 2.44 -3.43 16.40
N GLY A 41 2.93 -2.18 16.59
CA GLY A 41 4.18 -1.91 17.29
C GLY A 41 5.37 -1.56 16.38
N LYS A 42 5.15 -1.19 15.10
CA LYS A 42 6.24 -0.83 14.17
C LYS A 42 7.08 0.33 14.68
N THR A 43 6.46 1.47 14.97
CA THR A 43 7.14 2.65 15.55
C THR A 43 7.69 2.38 16.96
N THR A 44 7.00 1.53 17.74
CA THR A 44 7.50 1.10 19.07
C THR A 44 8.82 0.34 18.93
N LEU A 45 8.91 -0.59 17.95
CA LEU A 45 10.15 -1.32 17.67
C LEU A 45 11.28 -0.38 17.26
N ILE A 46 11.00 0.61 16.38
CA ILE A 46 11.98 1.63 16.00
C ILE A 46 12.47 2.40 17.22
N LYS A 47 11.57 2.91 18.05
CA LYS A 47 11.93 3.69 19.26
C LYS A 47 12.74 2.87 20.28
N VAL A 48 12.45 1.58 20.42
CA VAL A 48 13.26 0.65 21.23
C VAL A 48 14.67 0.48 20.65
N ILE A 49 14.80 0.36 19.33
CA ILE A 49 16.11 0.24 18.65
C ILE A 49 16.92 1.53 18.79
N LEU A 50 16.28 2.69 18.68
CA LEU A 50 16.90 4.02 18.86
C LEU A 50 17.28 4.31 20.33
N GLY A 51 16.78 3.54 21.29
CA GLY A 51 16.97 3.79 22.71
C GLY A 51 16.10 4.95 23.25
N GLU A 52 15.08 5.38 22.50
CA GLU A 52 14.13 6.43 22.90
C GLU A 52 13.02 5.89 23.82
N LEU A 53 12.83 4.57 23.83
CA LEU A 53 11.82 3.90 24.63
C LEU A 53 12.43 2.73 25.38
N ASP A 54 12.29 2.74 26.70
CA ASP A 54 12.73 1.65 27.57
C ASP A 54 11.89 0.38 27.37
N ILE A 55 12.56 -0.76 27.47
CA ILE A 55 11.95 -2.08 27.43
C ILE A 55 11.57 -2.54 28.82
N ASP A 56 10.53 -3.39 28.93
CA ASP A 56 10.08 -3.91 30.23
C ASP A 56 10.81 -5.20 30.60
N GLU A 57 11.16 -6.05 29.59
CA GLU A 57 11.95 -7.26 29.77
C GLU A 57 12.96 -7.42 28.63
N GLY A 58 14.05 -8.11 28.88
CA GLY A 58 15.05 -8.49 27.87
C GLY A 58 16.26 -7.57 27.77
N LYS A 59 16.94 -7.59 26.62
CA LYS A 59 18.15 -6.78 26.36
C LYS A 59 18.19 -6.32 24.91
N VAL A 60 18.63 -5.08 24.70
CA VAL A 60 18.90 -4.50 23.39
C VAL A 60 20.39 -4.15 23.31
N PHE A 61 21.04 -4.65 22.28
CA PHE A 61 22.44 -4.33 21.98
C PHE A 61 22.46 -3.63 20.62
N SER A 62 23.02 -2.44 20.56
CA SER A 62 23.19 -1.69 19.33
C SER A 62 24.59 -1.09 19.27
N HIS A 63 25.23 -1.26 18.11
CA HIS A 63 26.52 -0.68 17.77
C HIS A 63 26.44 0.22 16.53
N ALA A 64 25.22 0.52 16.04
CA ALA A 64 25.02 1.32 14.86
C ALA A 64 24.94 2.82 15.19
N ASN A 65 25.47 3.64 14.28
CA ASN A 65 25.20 5.07 14.26
C ASN A 65 24.00 5.31 13.34
N TYR A 66 22.89 5.78 13.90
CA TYR A 66 21.62 5.89 13.22
C TYR A 66 21.37 7.28 12.64
N SER A 67 20.78 7.29 11.45
CA SER A 67 19.95 8.41 10.97
C SER A 67 18.51 7.99 10.97
N TYR A 68 17.63 8.83 11.47
CA TYR A 68 16.21 8.55 11.58
C TYR A 68 15.38 9.55 10.77
N ILE A 69 14.53 9.06 9.89
CA ILE A 69 13.50 9.82 9.18
C ILE A 69 12.18 9.53 9.87
N SER A 70 11.68 10.50 10.65
CA SER A 70 10.43 10.40 11.40
C SER A 70 9.26 11.00 10.63
N GLN A 71 8.07 10.50 10.89
CA GLN A 71 6.83 11.01 10.33
C GLN A 71 6.39 12.36 10.95
N SER A 72 6.79 12.67 12.17
CA SER A 72 6.15 13.72 12.99
C SER A 72 7.09 14.66 13.74
N GLU A 73 8.41 14.48 13.72
CA GLU A 73 9.31 15.24 14.57
C GLU A 73 9.96 16.44 13.87
N ASN A 74 10.14 17.52 14.66
CA ASN A 74 10.83 18.73 14.22
C ASN A 74 12.35 18.47 14.21
N TYR A 75 12.95 18.55 13.03
CA TYR A 75 14.38 18.37 12.88
C TYR A 75 15.13 19.68 13.11
N ALA A 76 16.05 19.66 14.05
CA ALA A 76 17.04 20.71 14.30
C ALA A 76 18.43 20.20 13.88
N GLY A 77 18.61 19.84 12.63
CA GLY A 77 19.90 19.38 12.11
C GLY A 77 20.51 20.39 11.14
N SER A 78 21.84 20.60 11.22
CA SER A 78 22.59 21.56 10.40
C SER A 78 23.33 20.92 9.20
N CYS A 79 23.11 19.66 8.90
CA CYS A 79 23.75 18.97 7.78
C CYS A 79 22.84 18.99 6.56
N ASP A 80 23.21 19.83 5.57
CA ASP A 80 22.48 19.94 4.30
C ASP A 80 23.43 19.60 3.14
N ASP A 81 23.04 18.61 2.33
CA ASP A 81 23.67 18.37 1.03
C ASP A 81 22.87 19.10 -0.06
N SER A 82 23.51 20.08 -0.69
CA SER A 82 22.91 20.88 -1.77
C SER A 82 22.50 20.04 -2.99
N ARG A 83 23.18 18.92 -3.25
CA ARG A 83 22.86 17.98 -4.34
C ARG A 83 21.54 17.25 -4.03
N ILE A 84 21.43 16.66 -2.84
CA ILE A 84 20.21 15.95 -2.41
C ILE A 84 19.04 16.92 -2.36
N LYS A 85 19.25 18.11 -1.82
CA LYS A 85 18.27 19.19 -1.75
C LYS A 85 17.72 19.58 -3.12
N SER A 86 18.60 19.75 -4.10
CA SER A 86 18.22 20.03 -5.49
C SER A 86 17.42 18.90 -6.13
N ILE A 87 17.82 17.64 -5.91
CA ILE A 87 17.11 16.45 -6.44
C ILE A 87 15.70 16.34 -5.86
N LEU A 88 15.54 16.60 -4.56
CA LEU A 88 14.24 16.51 -3.87
C LEU A 88 13.38 17.76 -4.04
N GLY A 89 13.95 18.88 -4.49
CA GLY A 89 13.27 20.18 -4.46
C GLY A 89 12.86 20.55 -3.03
N ALA A 90 13.78 20.32 -2.06
CA ALA A 90 13.52 20.61 -0.66
C ALA A 90 13.69 22.12 -0.39
N PRO A 91 12.85 22.74 0.50
CA PRO A 91 12.99 24.12 0.91
C PRO A 91 14.32 24.41 1.62
N ASP A 92 14.77 25.68 1.58
CA ASP A 92 16.04 26.09 2.18
C ASP A 92 16.03 26.06 3.70
N ASN A 93 14.89 26.41 4.30
CA ASN A 93 14.76 26.50 5.75
C ASN A 93 13.51 25.77 6.22
N TYR A 94 13.61 25.14 7.39
CA TYR A 94 12.45 24.58 8.07
C TYR A 94 11.55 25.72 8.58
N ASN A 95 10.24 25.59 8.31
CA ASN A 95 9.23 26.49 8.81
C ASN A 95 8.01 25.65 9.24
N GLU A 96 7.32 26.05 10.28
CA GLU A 96 6.11 25.35 10.77
C GLU A 96 4.97 25.32 9.73
N PHE A 97 4.94 26.31 8.83
CA PHE A 97 3.95 26.42 7.75
C PHE A 97 4.22 25.52 6.54
N LEU A 98 5.33 24.78 6.53
CA LEU A 98 5.64 23.84 5.45
C LEU A 98 4.63 22.70 5.41
N SER A 99 4.30 22.27 4.20
CA SER A 99 3.49 21.07 3.99
C SER A 99 4.17 19.82 4.55
N GLY A 100 3.38 18.80 4.91
CA GLY A 100 3.94 17.53 5.40
C GLY A 100 4.97 16.92 4.45
N GLY A 101 4.74 17.01 3.13
CA GLY A 101 5.70 16.53 2.13
C GLY A 101 7.02 17.32 2.09
N GLU A 102 6.98 18.64 2.27
CA GLU A 102 8.20 19.47 2.35
C GLU A 102 9.01 19.17 3.59
N LYS A 103 8.35 18.96 4.73
CA LYS A 103 9.01 18.53 5.98
C LYS A 103 9.72 17.20 5.81
N VAL A 104 9.09 16.22 5.16
CA VAL A 104 9.69 14.91 4.88
C VAL A 104 10.91 15.06 3.95
N LYS A 105 10.88 15.92 2.93
CA LYS A 105 12.02 16.17 2.03
C LYS A 105 13.23 16.72 2.79
N ILE A 106 13.02 17.65 3.73
CA ILE A 106 14.09 18.19 4.59
C ILE A 106 14.67 17.09 5.47
N SER A 107 13.82 16.30 6.11
CA SER A 107 14.22 15.18 6.97
C SER A 107 15.07 14.16 6.21
N ILE A 108 14.68 13.80 4.99
CA ILE A 108 15.45 12.89 4.13
C ILE A 108 16.81 13.48 3.76
N ASN A 109 16.87 14.77 3.37
CA ASN A 109 18.12 15.43 3.09
C ASN A 109 19.09 15.35 4.28
N GLN A 110 18.63 15.73 5.48
CA GLN A 110 19.44 15.70 6.68
C GLN A 110 19.90 14.28 7.05
N ALA A 111 18.98 13.30 6.96
CA ALA A 111 19.31 11.91 7.29
C ALA A 111 20.35 11.30 6.35
N LEU A 112 20.27 11.58 5.05
CA LEU A 112 21.22 11.08 4.05
C LEU A 112 22.55 11.85 4.03
N SER A 113 22.54 13.11 4.48
CA SER A 113 23.76 13.94 4.58
C SER A 113 24.58 13.64 5.85
N SER A 114 23.97 12.95 6.82
CA SER A 114 24.67 12.55 8.04
C SER A 114 25.61 11.37 7.78
N ASN A 115 26.72 11.31 8.52
CA ASN A 115 27.70 10.23 8.39
C ASN A 115 27.26 9.00 9.24
N SER A 116 26.07 8.47 8.96
CA SER A 116 25.52 7.29 9.62
C SER A 116 25.80 6.02 8.83
N ASN A 117 25.92 4.89 9.54
CA ASN A 117 26.08 3.58 8.90
C ASN A 117 24.75 2.80 8.85
N PHE A 118 23.68 3.37 9.42
CA PHE A 118 22.36 2.74 9.44
C PHE A 118 21.24 3.78 9.35
N LEU A 119 20.40 3.63 8.32
CA LEU A 119 19.25 4.51 8.07
C LEU A 119 17.96 3.82 8.54
N ILE A 120 17.22 4.51 9.40
CA ILE A 120 15.88 4.11 9.83
C ILE A 120 14.89 5.12 9.25
N ALA A 121 13.85 4.63 8.56
CA ALA A 121 12.83 5.47 7.96
C ALA A 121 11.43 4.97 8.32
N ASP A 122 10.62 5.83 8.94
CA ASP A 122 9.23 5.55 9.29
C ASP A 122 8.29 6.34 8.36
N GLU A 123 7.67 5.63 7.40
CA GLU A 123 6.76 6.15 6.38
C GLU A 123 7.33 7.34 5.56
N PRO A 124 8.53 7.22 4.95
CA PRO A 124 9.16 8.34 4.24
C PRO A 124 8.48 8.73 2.94
N THR A 125 7.49 7.97 2.49
CA THR A 125 6.71 8.20 1.26
C THR A 125 5.39 8.93 1.52
N ALA A 126 5.02 9.16 2.78
CA ALA A 126 3.75 9.78 3.15
C ALA A 126 3.60 11.20 2.58
N ASN A 127 2.46 11.49 1.95
CA ASN A 127 2.12 12.80 1.37
C ASN A 127 3.07 13.29 0.26
N LEU A 128 3.88 12.41 -0.34
CA LEU A 128 4.77 12.73 -1.44
C LEU A 128 4.19 12.33 -2.79
N ASP A 129 4.50 13.12 -3.82
CA ASP A 129 4.13 12.77 -5.19
C ASP A 129 5.01 11.68 -5.79
N THR A 130 4.52 11.03 -6.83
CA THR A 130 5.16 9.89 -7.50
C THR A 130 6.57 10.20 -8.02
N ASN A 131 6.84 11.44 -8.46
CA ASN A 131 8.17 11.83 -8.96
C ASN A 131 9.16 11.96 -7.80
N THR A 132 8.73 12.58 -6.70
CA THR A 132 9.53 12.70 -5.46
C THR A 132 9.84 11.32 -4.87
N ILE A 133 8.86 10.41 -4.83
CA ILE A 133 9.06 9.02 -4.37
C ILE A 133 10.14 8.32 -5.20
N LYS A 134 10.10 8.44 -6.53
CA LYS A 134 11.15 7.88 -7.41
C LYS A 134 12.54 8.46 -7.13
N SER A 135 12.62 9.77 -6.86
CA SER A 135 13.88 10.41 -6.51
C SER A 135 14.44 9.89 -5.19
N ILE A 136 13.58 9.70 -4.19
CA ILE A 136 13.93 9.12 -2.89
C ILE A 136 14.36 7.66 -3.03
N GLU A 137 13.64 6.85 -3.83
CA GLU A 137 14.04 5.47 -4.14
C GLU A 137 15.48 5.43 -4.66
N LYS A 138 15.81 6.30 -5.62
CA LYS A 138 17.16 6.37 -6.18
C LYS A 138 18.19 6.75 -5.13
N LEU A 139 17.94 7.80 -4.34
CA LEU A 139 18.85 8.26 -3.29
C LEU A 139 19.10 7.18 -2.22
N ILE A 140 18.04 6.51 -1.74
CA ILE A 140 18.17 5.43 -0.76
C ILE A 140 18.83 4.19 -1.39
N SER A 141 18.64 3.93 -2.69
CA SER A 141 19.33 2.82 -3.37
C SER A 141 20.85 3.04 -3.47
N GLU A 142 21.29 4.30 -3.60
CA GLU A 142 22.71 4.71 -3.61
C GLU A 142 23.34 4.67 -2.19
N TYR A 143 22.53 4.66 -1.13
CA TYR A 143 23.03 4.56 0.25
C TYR A 143 23.57 3.16 0.54
N THR A 144 24.82 3.08 1.02
CA THR A 144 25.58 1.82 1.20
C THR A 144 25.42 1.18 2.57
N GLY A 145 24.85 1.88 3.55
CA GLY A 145 24.62 1.39 4.92
C GLY A 145 23.40 0.45 5.06
N GLY A 146 23.17 0.00 6.28
CA GLY A 146 21.97 -0.75 6.64
C GLY A 146 20.72 0.13 6.53
N LEU A 147 19.59 -0.51 6.20
CA LEU A 147 18.30 0.15 6.07
C LEU A 147 17.22 -0.59 6.87
N LEU A 148 16.49 0.14 7.70
CA LEU A 148 15.26 -0.32 8.33
C LEU A 148 14.13 0.60 7.90
N LEU A 149 13.20 0.07 7.10
CA LEU A 149 12.18 0.84 6.41
C LEU A 149 10.78 0.39 6.84
N VAL A 150 10.00 1.28 7.42
CA VAL A 150 8.55 1.11 7.55
C VAL A 150 7.90 1.83 6.39
N SER A 151 7.13 1.12 5.59
CA SER A 151 6.33 1.73 4.54
C SER A 151 5.08 0.91 4.21
N HIS A 152 4.04 1.59 3.76
CA HIS A 152 2.86 0.99 3.19
C HIS A 152 2.89 0.97 1.65
N ASP A 153 3.89 1.60 1.03
CA ASP A 153 4.14 1.54 -0.41
C ASP A 153 4.84 0.22 -0.77
N ARG A 154 4.13 -0.64 -1.51
CA ARG A 154 4.59 -1.99 -1.89
C ARG A 154 5.73 -1.97 -2.88
N ASP A 155 5.70 -1.03 -3.83
CA ASP A 155 6.76 -0.87 -4.82
C ASP A 155 8.04 -0.38 -4.16
N PHE A 156 7.92 0.56 -3.22
CA PHE A 156 9.02 1.09 -2.45
C PHE A 156 9.72 0.01 -1.59
N LEU A 157 8.93 -0.85 -0.90
CA LEU A 157 9.45 -2.00 -0.17
C LEU A 157 10.12 -3.02 -1.09
N ASN A 158 9.52 -3.31 -2.24
CA ASN A 158 10.05 -4.31 -3.18
C ASN A 158 11.36 -3.87 -3.83
N ASN A 159 11.52 -2.56 -4.08
CA ASN A 159 12.70 -2.01 -4.74
C ASN A 159 13.88 -1.81 -3.78
N LEU A 160 13.62 -1.59 -2.49
CA LEU A 160 14.65 -1.19 -1.52
C LEU A 160 15.00 -2.27 -0.49
N CYS A 161 14.15 -3.27 -0.26
CA CYS A 161 14.31 -4.23 0.83
C CYS A 161 14.48 -5.67 0.32
N ASP A 162 15.53 -6.32 0.80
CA ASP A 162 15.84 -7.72 0.51
C ASP A 162 15.22 -8.69 1.52
N ASN A 163 14.86 -8.18 2.70
CA ASN A 163 14.27 -8.92 3.80
C ASN A 163 13.03 -8.20 4.32
N ILE A 164 12.06 -8.97 4.81
CA ILE A 164 10.83 -8.43 5.39
C ILE A 164 10.71 -8.88 6.85
N LEU A 165 10.50 -7.93 7.75
CA LEU A 165 10.23 -8.13 9.16
C LEU A 165 8.72 -7.92 9.40
N GLU A 166 8.00 -8.98 9.64
CA GLU A 166 6.58 -8.91 9.94
C GLU A 166 6.34 -8.79 11.44
N ILE A 167 5.47 -7.85 11.83
CA ILE A 167 4.98 -7.73 13.20
C ILE A 167 3.49 -8.08 13.21
N GLU A 168 3.14 -9.19 13.85
CA GLU A 168 1.75 -9.66 13.98
C GLU A 168 1.48 -10.12 15.43
N ASN A 169 0.48 -9.51 16.09
CA ASN A 169 0.11 -9.79 17.49
C ASN A 169 1.29 -9.70 18.47
N GLY A 170 2.14 -8.69 18.30
CA GLY A 170 3.33 -8.48 19.12
C GLY A 170 4.53 -9.34 18.75
N LYS A 171 4.35 -10.43 18.01
CA LYS A 171 5.43 -11.31 17.57
C LYS A 171 6.10 -10.78 16.32
N VAL A 172 7.41 -10.97 16.26
CA VAL A 172 8.25 -10.53 15.17
C VAL A 172 8.79 -11.73 14.41
N LYS A 173 8.62 -11.74 13.07
CA LYS A 173 9.12 -12.80 12.20
C LYS A 173 9.90 -12.23 11.03
N LEU A 174 11.17 -12.64 10.88
CA LEU A 174 12.02 -12.20 9.77
C LEU A 174 11.92 -13.19 8.59
N TYR A 175 11.53 -12.68 7.43
CA TYR A 175 11.52 -13.40 6.16
C TYR A 175 12.73 -12.94 5.34
N LYS A 176 13.64 -13.88 5.03
CA LYS A 176 14.84 -13.60 4.21
C LYS A 176 14.49 -13.60 2.72
N CYS A 177 13.63 -12.68 2.32
CA CYS A 177 13.22 -12.51 0.93
C CYS A 177 12.59 -11.14 0.72
N GLY A 178 12.60 -10.64 -0.53
CA GLY A 178 11.94 -9.41 -0.92
C GLY A 178 10.41 -9.49 -0.80
N TYR A 179 9.76 -8.32 -0.84
CA TYR A 179 8.35 -8.15 -0.53
C TYR A 179 7.41 -9.01 -1.39
N SER A 180 7.65 -9.11 -2.70
CA SER A 180 6.83 -9.92 -3.61
C SER A 180 6.85 -11.42 -3.26
N LYS A 181 8.01 -11.94 -2.83
CA LYS A 181 8.15 -13.34 -2.39
C LYS A 181 7.52 -13.56 -1.01
N TYR A 182 7.66 -12.58 -0.11
CA TYR A 182 6.99 -12.59 1.20
C TYR A 182 5.47 -12.74 1.05
N LEU A 183 4.84 -11.99 0.13
CA LEU A 183 3.39 -12.10 -0.11
C LEU A 183 2.96 -13.51 -0.53
N LYS A 184 3.76 -14.18 -1.39
CA LYS A 184 3.50 -15.57 -1.81
C LYS A 184 3.61 -16.53 -0.63
N LEU A 185 4.68 -16.44 0.14
CA LEU A 185 4.88 -17.28 1.34
C LEU A 185 3.74 -17.07 2.37
N LYS A 186 3.31 -15.83 2.57
CA LYS A 186 2.20 -15.52 3.50
C LYS A 186 0.87 -16.07 3.00
N ALA A 187 0.63 -16.07 1.69
CA ALA A 187 -0.55 -16.69 1.09
C ALA A 187 -0.54 -18.22 1.28
N GLU A 188 0.61 -18.86 1.06
CA GLU A 188 0.80 -20.29 1.29
C GLU A 188 0.60 -20.66 2.78
N GLU A 189 1.20 -19.90 3.70
CA GLU A 189 0.99 -20.09 5.16
C GLU A 189 -0.50 -20.00 5.54
N LYS A 190 -1.23 -19.05 4.95
CA LYS A 190 -2.68 -18.91 5.19
C LYS A 190 -3.46 -20.12 4.66
N GLU A 191 -3.10 -20.62 3.49
CA GLU A 191 -3.75 -21.81 2.91
C GLU A 191 -3.45 -23.08 3.73
N VAL A 192 -2.22 -23.25 4.19
CA VAL A 192 -1.86 -24.37 5.08
C VAL A 192 -2.67 -24.30 6.37
N LYS A 193 -2.69 -23.16 7.06
CA LYS A 193 -3.49 -22.97 8.28
C LYS A 193 -4.99 -23.23 8.05
N LYS A 194 -5.51 -22.84 6.88
CA LYS A 194 -6.91 -23.10 6.53
C LYS A 194 -7.17 -24.59 6.37
N ARG A 195 -6.30 -25.31 5.68
CA ARG A 195 -6.40 -26.77 5.49
C ARG A 195 -6.31 -27.53 6.82
N GLU A 196 -5.35 -27.19 7.65
CA GLU A 196 -5.21 -27.77 9.00
C GLU A 196 -6.46 -27.55 9.84
N TYR A 197 -7.07 -26.36 9.76
CA TYR A 197 -8.31 -26.07 10.48
C TYR A 197 -9.49 -26.90 9.93
N GLU A 198 -9.63 -27.03 8.61
CA GLU A 198 -10.68 -27.84 7.98
C GLU A 198 -10.53 -29.33 8.34
N GLU A 199 -9.31 -29.84 8.37
CA GLU A 199 -8.99 -31.20 8.82
C GLU A 199 -9.37 -31.39 10.30
N TYR A 200 -8.97 -30.45 11.17
CA TYR A 200 -9.34 -30.47 12.59
C TYR A 200 -10.87 -30.48 12.79
N VAL A 201 -11.61 -29.62 12.11
CA VAL A 201 -13.08 -29.54 12.22
C VAL A 201 -13.74 -30.83 11.72
N THR A 202 -13.21 -31.41 10.64
CA THR A 202 -13.74 -32.65 10.05
C THR A 202 -13.51 -33.83 11.00
N GLU A 203 -12.30 -33.97 11.54
CA GLU A 203 -11.97 -35.06 12.48
C GLU A 203 -12.73 -34.92 13.80
N LYS A 204 -12.86 -33.68 14.34
CA LYS A 204 -13.66 -33.41 15.52
C LYS A 204 -15.13 -33.83 15.33
N LYS A 205 -15.74 -33.42 14.20
CA LYS A 205 -17.12 -33.82 13.86
C LYS A 205 -17.28 -35.33 13.68
N ARG A 206 -16.26 -36.01 13.11
CA ARG A 206 -16.26 -37.45 12.96
C ARG A 206 -16.27 -38.16 14.31
N LEU A 207 -15.40 -37.72 15.23
CA LEU A 207 -15.31 -38.29 16.58
C LEU A 207 -16.58 -38.00 17.41
N GLU A 208 -17.14 -36.81 17.32
CA GLU A 208 -18.39 -36.42 17.98
C GLU A 208 -19.58 -37.26 17.48
N LYS A 209 -19.70 -37.50 16.16
CA LYS A 209 -20.71 -38.39 15.59
C LYS A 209 -20.55 -39.82 16.06
N ALA A 210 -19.28 -40.33 16.09
CA ALA A 210 -19.00 -41.68 16.60
C ALA A 210 -19.33 -41.82 18.10
N MET A 211 -19.06 -40.78 18.89
CA MET A 211 -19.40 -40.73 20.31
C MET A 211 -20.93 -40.75 20.50
N MET A 212 -21.69 -39.88 19.79
CA MET A 212 -23.15 -39.88 19.82
C MET A 212 -23.77 -41.20 19.42
N ALA A 213 -23.22 -41.89 18.39
CA ALA A 213 -23.68 -43.19 17.97
C ALA A 213 -23.52 -44.25 19.08
N LYS A 214 -22.36 -44.19 19.81
CA LYS A 214 -22.11 -45.10 20.96
C LYS A 214 -22.98 -44.76 22.17
N GLU A 215 -23.25 -43.48 22.42
CA GLU A 215 -24.19 -43.05 23.47
C GLU A 215 -25.62 -43.52 23.18
N ASN A 216 -26.10 -43.35 21.93
CA ASN A 216 -27.41 -43.86 21.52
C ASN A 216 -27.50 -45.42 21.63
N GLN A 217 -26.41 -46.13 21.25
CA GLN A 217 -26.32 -47.55 21.45
C GLN A 217 -26.41 -47.95 22.93
N ARG A 218 -25.66 -47.25 23.81
CA ARG A 218 -25.70 -47.48 25.26
C ARG A 218 -27.10 -47.26 25.84
N ASP A 219 -27.78 -46.18 25.41
CA ASP A 219 -29.09 -45.83 25.95
C ASP A 219 -30.21 -46.72 25.40
N SER A 220 -30.01 -47.35 24.25
CA SER A 220 -30.92 -48.30 23.65
C SER A 220 -30.89 -49.70 24.31
N ILE A 221 -29.88 -49.99 25.15
CA ILE A 221 -29.80 -51.27 25.89
C ILE A 221 -30.98 -51.30 26.90
N ARG A 222 -31.93 -52.16 26.61
CA ARG A 222 -33.17 -52.25 27.38
C ARG A 222 -32.90 -52.77 28.81
N LYS A 223 -33.65 -52.25 29.78
CA LYS A 223 -33.72 -52.81 31.13
C LYS A 223 -34.50 -54.12 31.09
N ALA A 224 -34.09 -55.13 31.90
CA ALA A 224 -34.83 -56.39 31.99
C ALA A 224 -36.33 -56.13 32.24
N PRO A 225 -37.23 -56.84 31.52
CA PRO A 225 -38.68 -56.68 31.73
C PRO A 225 -39.07 -56.96 33.19
N LYS A 226 -40.01 -56.20 33.73
CA LYS A 226 -40.46 -56.32 35.14
C LYS A 226 -41.05 -57.68 35.52
N ARG A 227 -41.34 -58.57 34.54
CA ARG A 227 -41.95 -59.89 34.73
C ARG A 227 -40.98 -61.08 34.52
N MET A 228 -39.69 -60.86 34.49
CA MET A 228 -38.69 -61.94 34.40
C MET A 228 -38.41 -62.59 35.77
N GLY A 229 -38.23 -63.91 35.78
CA GLY A 229 -37.82 -64.66 36.98
C GLY A 229 -36.44 -64.19 37.51
N ASN A 230 -36.22 -64.24 38.81
CA ASN A 230 -35.04 -63.65 39.46
C ASN A 230 -33.68 -64.20 38.94
N SER A 231 -33.59 -65.46 38.52
CA SER A 231 -32.38 -66.05 37.94
C SER A 231 -32.11 -65.60 36.50
N GLU A 232 -33.12 -65.56 35.67
CA GLU A 232 -33.04 -65.07 34.28
C GLU A 232 -32.78 -63.55 34.23
N ALA A 233 -33.44 -62.79 35.13
CA ALA A 233 -33.21 -61.36 35.26
C ALA A 233 -31.77 -61.04 35.71
N ARG A 234 -31.11 -61.91 36.51
CA ARG A 234 -29.68 -61.78 36.88
C ARG A 234 -28.77 -62.01 35.70
N LEU A 235 -28.98 -63.07 34.88
CA LEU A 235 -28.19 -63.32 33.69
C LEU A 235 -28.32 -62.22 32.63
N PHE A 236 -29.53 -61.71 32.41
CA PHE A 236 -29.81 -60.61 31.52
C PHE A 236 -29.11 -59.33 31.99
N LYS A 237 -29.19 -59.01 33.30
CA LYS A 237 -28.50 -57.85 33.89
C LYS A 237 -26.97 -57.99 33.79
N MET A 238 -26.37 -59.18 33.94
CA MET A 238 -24.92 -59.37 33.83
C MET A 238 -24.41 -59.18 32.38
N GLY A 239 -25.18 -59.63 31.36
CA GLY A 239 -24.83 -59.45 29.96
C GLY A 239 -24.92 -57.96 29.55
N ASP A 240 -26.00 -57.28 29.91
CA ASP A 240 -26.26 -55.87 29.65
C ASP A 240 -25.26 -54.94 30.36
N GLN A 241 -24.86 -55.28 31.60
CA GLN A 241 -23.87 -54.51 32.33
C GLN A 241 -22.47 -54.62 31.70
N LYS A 242 -22.05 -55.80 31.19
CA LYS A 242 -20.79 -55.93 30.46
C LYS A 242 -20.80 -55.12 29.17
N SER A 243 -21.88 -55.16 28.38
CA SER A 243 -22.05 -54.41 27.15
C SER A 243 -22.06 -52.89 27.43
N LYS A 244 -22.76 -52.42 28.46
CA LYS A 244 -22.71 -51.00 28.89
C LYS A 244 -21.32 -50.56 29.30
N LYS A 245 -20.61 -51.35 30.12
CA LYS A 245 -19.24 -51.02 30.57
C LYS A 245 -18.26 -50.92 29.39
N HIS A 246 -18.43 -51.78 28.39
CA HIS A 246 -17.60 -51.75 27.16
C HIS A 246 -17.92 -50.48 26.35
N LEU A 247 -19.19 -50.08 26.18
CA LEU A 247 -19.60 -48.88 25.49
C LEU A 247 -19.13 -47.61 26.24
N ASP A 248 -19.27 -47.58 27.58
CA ASP A 248 -18.74 -46.48 28.40
C ASP A 248 -17.22 -46.34 28.27
N GLY A 249 -16.47 -47.46 28.19
CA GLY A 249 -15.02 -47.43 27.89
C GLY A 249 -14.73 -46.81 26.52
N ASN A 250 -15.50 -47.19 25.50
CA ASN A 250 -15.32 -46.63 24.14
C ASN A 250 -15.68 -45.15 24.09
N ILE A 251 -16.77 -44.71 24.76
CA ILE A 251 -17.18 -43.29 24.87
C ILE A 251 -16.07 -42.50 25.57
N LYS A 252 -15.52 -43.01 26.69
CA LYS A 252 -14.43 -42.35 27.41
C LYS A 252 -13.18 -42.23 26.55
N SER A 253 -12.84 -43.25 25.76
CA SER A 253 -11.70 -43.23 24.81
C SER A 253 -11.92 -42.19 23.72
N LEU A 254 -13.14 -42.10 23.12
CA LEU A 254 -13.46 -41.10 22.10
C LEU A 254 -13.42 -39.69 22.69
N LYS A 255 -13.95 -39.48 23.90
CA LYS A 255 -13.89 -38.18 24.59
C LYS A 255 -12.45 -37.77 24.90
N SER A 256 -11.61 -38.70 25.32
CA SER A 256 -10.17 -38.46 25.51
C SER A 256 -9.51 -38.04 24.20
N ARG A 257 -9.81 -38.72 23.08
CA ARG A 257 -9.27 -38.35 21.75
C ARG A 257 -9.72 -36.94 21.32
N ILE A 258 -10.98 -36.58 21.56
CA ILE A 258 -11.49 -35.21 21.25
C ILE A 258 -10.73 -34.18 22.10
N ASN A 259 -10.50 -34.47 23.38
CA ASN A 259 -9.78 -33.54 24.28
C ASN A 259 -8.27 -33.45 23.94
N HIS A 260 -7.68 -34.45 23.33
CA HIS A 260 -6.30 -34.45 22.88
C HIS A 260 -6.12 -33.89 21.45
N LEU A 261 -7.22 -33.62 20.72
CA LEU A 261 -7.09 -32.90 19.46
C LEU A 261 -6.51 -31.50 19.72
N GLU A 262 -5.39 -31.20 19.08
CA GLU A 262 -4.81 -29.87 19.14
C GLU A 262 -5.79 -28.85 18.55
N VAL A 263 -6.22 -27.92 19.40
CA VAL A 263 -7.19 -26.90 19.01
C VAL A 263 -6.55 -25.97 18.00
N LYS A 264 -6.96 -26.05 16.74
CA LYS A 264 -6.53 -25.10 15.71
C LYS A 264 -7.44 -23.89 15.70
N GLU A 265 -6.86 -22.72 15.74
CA GLU A 265 -7.62 -21.46 15.63
C GLU A 265 -8.25 -21.34 14.24
N LYS A 266 -9.49 -20.87 14.22
CA LYS A 266 -10.19 -20.66 12.95
C LYS A 266 -9.46 -19.57 12.15
N PRO A 267 -8.84 -19.90 10.99
CA PRO A 267 -8.23 -18.88 10.17
C PRO A 267 -9.31 -17.89 9.71
N ILE A 268 -8.97 -16.61 9.76
CA ILE A 268 -9.85 -15.55 9.30
C ILE A 268 -9.92 -15.67 7.77
N SER A 269 -10.85 -16.48 7.28
CA SER A 269 -11.16 -16.49 5.86
C SER A 269 -12.08 -15.31 5.59
N SER A 270 -11.60 -14.30 4.91
CA SER A 270 -12.49 -13.53 4.06
C SER A 270 -13.01 -14.52 3.01
N LYS A 271 -14.19 -15.11 3.23
CA LYS A 271 -14.90 -15.70 2.10
C LYS A 271 -15.04 -14.57 1.10
N ASP A 272 -14.43 -14.75 -0.08
CA ASP A 272 -14.72 -13.90 -1.24
C ASP A 272 -16.19 -14.15 -1.59
N ILE A 273 -17.07 -13.53 -0.84
CA ILE A 273 -18.48 -13.50 -1.19
C ILE A 273 -18.50 -12.56 -2.39
N LYS A 274 -18.60 -13.14 -3.59
CA LYS A 274 -18.96 -12.43 -4.82
C LYS A 274 -20.38 -11.91 -4.63
N ILE A 275 -20.56 -10.85 -3.87
CA ILE A 275 -21.83 -10.20 -3.74
C ILE A 275 -21.84 -9.12 -4.80
N LYS A 276 -22.75 -9.26 -5.75
CA LYS A 276 -23.14 -8.18 -6.64
C LYS A 276 -23.52 -7.02 -5.74
N ILE A 277 -22.69 -5.98 -5.76
CA ILE A 277 -23.03 -4.70 -5.15
C ILE A 277 -24.28 -4.25 -5.88
N THR A 278 -25.40 -4.07 -5.18
CA THR A 278 -26.63 -3.59 -5.77
C THR A 278 -26.31 -2.29 -6.49
N GLU A 279 -26.62 -2.30 -7.78
CA GLU A 279 -26.42 -1.18 -8.66
C GLU A 279 -27.21 0.00 -8.10
N GLY A 280 -26.52 1.05 -7.62
CA GLY A 280 -27.16 2.34 -7.44
C GLY A 280 -27.87 2.71 -8.75
N ASN A 281 -28.84 3.61 -8.74
CA ASN A 281 -29.62 3.98 -9.91
C ASN A 281 -28.73 4.05 -11.16
N LYS A 282 -28.99 3.15 -12.13
CA LYS A 282 -28.21 3.07 -13.36
C LYS A 282 -28.21 4.42 -14.07
N ILE A 283 -27.05 4.90 -14.42
CA ILE A 283 -26.89 6.12 -15.21
C ILE A 283 -27.15 5.74 -16.67
N PRO A 284 -28.24 6.23 -17.33
CA PRO A 284 -28.50 5.93 -18.75
C PRO A 284 -27.46 6.55 -19.68
N SER A 285 -26.80 7.59 -19.24
CA SER A 285 -25.79 8.34 -20.01
C SER A 285 -24.48 7.56 -20.11
N LYS A 286 -23.91 7.50 -21.32
CA LYS A 286 -22.57 6.93 -21.55
C LYS A 286 -21.46 7.74 -20.88
N THR A 287 -21.65 9.06 -20.71
CA THR A 287 -20.69 9.97 -20.07
C THR A 287 -21.26 10.47 -18.75
N VAL A 288 -20.48 10.35 -17.68
CA VAL A 288 -20.88 10.74 -16.32
C VAL A 288 -20.34 12.14 -15.98
N ILE A 289 -19.09 12.40 -16.34
CA ILE A 289 -18.41 13.69 -16.13
C ILE A 289 -17.77 14.10 -17.45
N GLU A 290 -18.05 15.32 -17.89
CA GLU A 290 -17.43 15.96 -19.06
C GLU A 290 -16.91 17.33 -18.65
N VAL A 291 -15.63 17.56 -18.92
CA VAL A 291 -14.95 18.85 -18.71
C VAL A 291 -14.47 19.34 -20.07
N LYS A 292 -14.76 20.60 -20.40
CA LYS A 292 -14.38 21.25 -21.66
C LYS A 292 -13.83 22.64 -21.40
N ASN A 293 -12.66 22.92 -21.99
CA ASN A 293 -12.00 24.23 -21.99
C ASN A 293 -11.96 24.84 -20.58
N LEU A 294 -11.58 24.02 -19.58
CA LEU A 294 -11.54 24.45 -18.19
C LEU A 294 -10.20 25.12 -17.87
N ASP A 295 -10.25 26.38 -17.51
CA ASP A 295 -9.16 27.07 -16.86
C ASP A 295 -9.37 27.05 -15.35
N LEU A 296 -8.38 26.54 -14.60
CA LEU A 296 -8.43 26.40 -13.15
C LEU A 296 -7.36 27.25 -12.49
N TYR A 297 -7.79 28.10 -11.56
CA TYR A 297 -6.92 29.02 -10.80
C TYR A 297 -7.05 28.77 -9.29
N ILE A 298 -5.98 29.06 -8.55
CA ILE A 298 -5.99 29.30 -7.10
C ILE A 298 -5.36 30.67 -6.85
N GLY A 299 -6.17 31.65 -6.41
CA GLY A 299 -5.76 33.07 -6.46
C GLY A 299 -5.37 33.43 -7.88
N ASP A 300 -4.18 34.01 -8.06
CA ASP A 300 -3.66 34.41 -9.37
C ASP A 300 -2.88 33.30 -10.10
N LYS A 301 -2.66 32.16 -9.46
CA LYS A 301 -1.88 31.06 -10.04
C LYS A 301 -2.75 30.17 -10.93
N LEU A 302 -2.39 30.10 -12.23
CA LEU A 302 -2.99 29.16 -13.18
C LEU A 302 -2.49 27.74 -12.90
N LEU A 303 -3.41 26.82 -12.65
CA LEU A 303 -3.12 25.40 -12.40
C LEU A 303 -3.38 24.53 -13.62
N ILE A 304 -4.48 24.77 -14.34
CA ILE A 304 -4.86 24.04 -15.55
C ILE A 304 -5.31 25.05 -16.57
N LYS A 305 -4.82 24.91 -17.81
CA LYS A 305 -5.21 25.71 -18.97
C LYS A 305 -5.88 24.83 -20.01
N ASP A 306 -7.05 25.24 -20.50
CA ASP A 306 -7.82 24.58 -21.56
C ASP A 306 -8.01 23.07 -21.29
N GLY A 307 -8.40 22.74 -20.06
CA GLY A 307 -8.55 21.36 -19.61
C GLY A 307 -9.73 20.64 -20.26
N ASN A 308 -9.48 19.49 -20.88
CA ASN A 308 -10.49 18.70 -21.58
C ASN A 308 -10.39 17.22 -21.21
N PHE A 309 -11.48 16.63 -20.67
CA PHE A 309 -11.59 15.18 -20.46
C PHE A 309 -13.03 14.71 -20.30
N LYS A 310 -13.23 13.40 -20.44
CA LYS A 310 -14.55 12.75 -20.30
C LYS A 310 -14.39 11.43 -19.56
N ILE A 311 -15.22 11.23 -18.54
CA ILE A 311 -15.29 9.98 -17.79
C ILE A 311 -16.60 9.28 -18.15
N LYS A 312 -16.45 8.05 -18.69
CA LYS A 312 -17.59 7.21 -19.09
C LYS A 312 -18.14 6.46 -17.88
N ASN A 313 -19.42 6.07 -17.95
CA ASN A 313 -20.08 5.27 -16.92
C ASN A 313 -19.35 3.93 -16.69
N GLY A 314 -19.15 3.57 -15.44
CA GLY A 314 -18.44 2.35 -15.02
C GLY A 314 -16.92 2.38 -15.19
N LYS A 315 -16.34 3.48 -15.70
CA LYS A 315 -14.89 3.64 -15.81
C LYS A 315 -14.26 4.05 -14.49
N LYS A 316 -13.02 3.60 -14.28
CA LYS A 316 -12.22 3.86 -13.10
C LYS A 316 -11.04 4.73 -13.49
N ALA A 317 -11.14 6.02 -13.17
CA ALA A 317 -10.18 7.04 -13.57
C ALA A 317 -9.25 7.41 -12.40
N ALA A 318 -7.95 7.54 -12.66
CA ALA A 318 -6.99 8.14 -11.73
C ALA A 318 -6.57 9.52 -12.21
N ILE A 319 -6.56 10.52 -11.31
CA ILE A 319 -5.97 11.83 -11.52
C ILE A 319 -4.61 11.84 -10.86
N ILE A 320 -3.56 11.99 -11.66
CA ILE A 320 -2.16 11.98 -11.20
C ILE A 320 -1.46 13.31 -11.55
N GLY A 321 -0.40 13.62 -10.83
CA GLY A 321 0.40 14.84 -11.04
C GLY A 321 1.15 15.23 -9.77
N GLU A 322 2.04 16.20 -9.88
CA GLU A 322 2.86 16.72 -8.76
C GLU A 322 1.99 17.31 -7.65
N ASN A 323 2.57 17.45 -6.45
CA ASN A 323 1.87 18.12 -5.37
C ASN A 323 1.65 19.60 -5.72
N GLY A 324 0.47 20.12 -5.39
CA GLY A 324 0.09 21.51 -5.71
C GLY A 324 -0.25 21.78 -7.19
N CYS A 325 -0.31 20.76 -8.08
CA CYS A 325 -0.73 20.94 -9.48
C CYS A 325 -2.25 21.15 -9.67
N GLY A 326 -3.06 21.00 -8.60
CA GLY A 326 -4.50 21.27 -8.63
C GLY A 326 -5.42 20.07 -8.65
N LYS A 327 -4.96 18.86 -8.31
CA LYS A 327 -5.78 17.61 -8.29
C LYS A 327 -7.04 17.76 -7.43
N THR A 328 -6.88 18.05 -6.15
CA THR A 328 -7.99 18.25 -5.20
C THR A 328 -8.87 19.45 -5.58
N THR A 329 -8.26 20.53 -6.10
CA THR A 329 -9.00 21.71 -6.56
C THR A 329 -9.90 21.38 -7.75
N LEU A 330 -9.41 20.57 -8.71
CA LEU A 330 -10.20 20.08 -9.83
C LEU A 330 -11.41 19.26 -9.34
N ILE A 331 -11.19 18.33 -8.40
CA ILE A 331 -12.28 17.55 -7.79
C ILE A 331 -13.29 18.46 -7.09
N LYS A 332 -12.84 19.40 -6.27
CA LYS A 332 -13.73 20.35 -5.58
C LYS A 332 -14.54 21.20 -6.57
N LYS A 333 -13.95 21.58 -7.70
CA LYS A 333 -14.66 22.30 -8.77
C LYS A 333 -15.72 21.45 -9.45
N ILE A 334 -15.43 20.14 -9.69
CA ILE A 334 -16.39 19.17 -10.23
C ILE A 334 -17.57 18.99 -9.27
N LEU A 335 -17.31 18.87 -7.96
CA LEU A 335 -18.34 18.68 -6.94
C LEU A 335 -19.26 19.89 -6.80
N LYS A 336 -18.72 21.11 -6.89
CA LYS A 336 -19.49 22.35 -6.76
C LYS A 336 -20.42 22.63 -7.95
N ARG A 337 -20.17 22.01 -9.12
CA ARG A 337 -20.94 22.23 -10.38
C ARG A 337 -20.97 23.72 -10.81
N ASP A 338 -19.92 24.46 -10.53
CA ASP A 338 -19.90 25.92 -10.46
C ASP A 338 -19.50 26.60 -11.79
N THR A 339 -19.37 25.82 -12.89
CA THR A 339 -18.94 26.34 -14.19
C THR A 339 -19.66 25.65 -15.35
N GLU A 340 -19.93 26.41 -16.41
CA GLU A 340 -20.49 25.88 -17.66
C GLU A 340 -19.56 24.86 -18.34
N ASN A 341 -18.29 24.91 -18.02
CA ASN A 341 -17.24 24.04 -18.52
C ASN A 341 -17.30 22.60 -17.98
N ILE A 342 -18.11 22.38 -16.92
CA ILE A 342 -18.24 21.07 -16.26
C ILE A 342 -19.68 20.59 -16.40
N ARG A 343 -19.86 19.47 -17.12
CA ARG A 343 -21.16 18.84 -17.30
C ARG A 343 -21.19 17.49 -16.59
N LEU A 344 -22.13 17.35 -15.66
CA LEU A 344 -22.42 16.11 -14.95
C LEU A 344 -23.71 15.49 -15.46
N SER A 345 -23.78 14.16 -15.50
CA SER A 345 -25.03 13.45 -15.80
C SER A 345 -26.12 13.83 -14.80
N LYS A 346 -27.38 13.97 -15.27
CA LYS A 346 -28.54 14.31 -14.41
C LYS A 346 -28.78 13.27 -13.28
N TYR A 347 -28.41 12.01 -13.51
CA TYR A 347 -28.64 10.91 -12.60
C TYR A 347 -27.41 10.55 -11.76
N ILE A 348 -26.38 11.43 -11.73
CA ILE A 348 -25.19 11.22 -10.94
C ILE A 348 -25.48 11.41 -9.45
N SER A 349 -25.12 10.40 -8.67
CA SER A 349 -25.08 10.45 -7.20
C SER A 349 -23.64 10.18 -6.76
N ILE A 350 -22.99 11.19 -6.15
CA ILE A 350 -21.56 11.16 -5.84
C ILE A 350 -21.36 10.85 -4.37
N GLY A 351 -20.56 9.83 -4.09
CA GLY A 351 -19.94 9.61 -2.79
C GLY A 351 -18.52 10.20 -2.82
N TYR A 352 -18.27 11.22 -2.01
CA TYR A 352 -16.98 11.89 -1.94
C TYR A 352 -16.25 11.55 -0.65
N PHE A 353 -15.02 11.07 -0.79
CA PHE A 353 -14.09 10.87 0.32
C PHE A 353 -13.08 12.02 0.32
N ASP A 354 -13.12 12.83 1.37
CA ASP A 354 -12.17 13.91 1.65
C ASP A 354 -11.23 13.51 2.79
N GLN A 355 -10.03 14.07 2.78
CA GLN A 355 -9.03 13.89 3.84
C GLN A 355 -9.56 14.27 5.25
N ASN A 356 -10.48 15.22 5.36
CA ASN A 356 -10.99 15.73 6.64
C ASN A 356 -12.03 14.82 7.33
N GLN A 357 -12.54 13.77 6.67
CA GLN A 357 -13.48 12.79 7.21
C GLN A 357 -14.79 13.37 7.80
N ASP A 358 -15.23 14.54 7.35
CA ASP A 358 -16.45 15.23 7.85
C ASP A 358 -17.74 14.43 7.60
N ILE A 359 -17.64 13.33 6.86
CA ILE A 359 -18.77 12.45 6.51
C ILE A 359 -19.26 11.59 7.69
N LEU A 360 -18.45 11.46 8.75
CA LEU A 360 -18.76 10.62 9.90
C LEU A 360 -19.52 11.38 10.99
N ASP A 361 -20.61 10.79 11.47
CA ASP A 361 -21.31 11.24 12.68
C ASP A 361 -20.58 10.68 13.92
N LYS A 362 -20.00 11.57 14.72
CA LYS A 362 -19.16 11.21 15.86
C LYS A 362 -19.94 10.56 17.00
N ASP A 363 -21.25 10.84 17.09
CA ASP A 363 -22.12 10.37 18.17
C ASP A 363 -22.74 8.99 17.87
N LYS A 364 -22.63 8.53 16.63
CA LYS A 364 -23.14 7.22 16.21
C LYS A 364 -22.08 6.13 16.27
N THR A 365 -22.55 4.88 16.33
CA THR A 365 -21.69 3.71 16.20
C THR A 365 -21.15 3.57 14.79
N ILE A 366 -20.10 2.75 14.61
CA ILE A 366 -19.55 2.43 13.30
C ILE A 366 -20.64 1.86 12.37
N LEU A 367 -21.43 0.91 12.88
CA LEU A 367 -22.48 0.26 12.10
C LEU A 367 -23.62 1.23 11.72
N ASP A 368 -24.06 2.09 12.66
CA ASP A 368 -25.13 3.05 12.40
C ASP A 368 -24.72 4.12 11.41
N ASN A 369 -23.45 4.51 11.42
CA ASN A 369 -22.90 5.42 10.41
C ASN A 369 -23.04 4.86 9.00
N ILE A 370 -22.81 3.56 8.81
CA ILE A 370 -22.92 2.90 7.50
C ILE A 370 -24.39 2.69 7.14
N LYS A 371 -25.22 2.22 8.07
CA LYS A 371 -26.65 2.03 7.86
C LYS A 371 -27.37 3.30 7.40
N SER A 372 -26.92 4.47 7.85
CA SER A 372 -27.56 5.74 7.51
C SER A 372 -27.49 6.10 6.02
N THR A 373 -26.59 5.49 5.24
CA THR A 373 -26.34 5.83 3.82
C THR A 373 -26.40 4.63 2.88
N SER A 374 -26.73 3.45 3.39
CA SER A 374 -26.64 2.19 2.66
C SER A 374 -27.92 1.38 2.78
N SER A 375 -28.41 0.86 1.67
CA SER A 375 -29.55 -0.07 1.59
C SER A 375 -29.15 -1.54 1.70
N TYR A 376 -27.87 -1.84 1.88
CA TYR A 376 -27.40 -3.23 2.02
C TYR A 376 -27.87 -3.86 3.34
N ASP A 377 -27.98 -5.21 3.31
CA ASP A 377 -28.23 -5.99 4.51
C ASP A 377 -27.10 -5.85 5.55
N GLU A 378 -27.45 -5.86 6.82
CA GLU A 378 -26.52 -5.71 7.93
C GLU A 378 -25.41 -6.76 7.91
N SER A 379 -25.74 -8.01 7.54
CA SER A 379 -24.76 -9.09 7.44
C SER A 379 -23.67 -8.77 6.43
N PHE A 380 -24.03 -8.13 5.33
CA PHE A 380 -23.08 -7.68 4.31
C PHE A 380 -22.20 -6.53 4.80
N MET A 381 -22.79 -5.53 5.46
CA MET A 381 -22.04 -4.43 6.06
C MET A 381 -21.01 -4.94 7.06
N ARG A 382 -21.39 -5.90 7.93
CA ARG A 382 -20.51 -6.54 8.92
C ARG A 382 -19.34 -7.27 8.26
N ILE A 383 -19.58 -7.97 7.14
CA ILE A 383 -18.53 -8.67 6.38
C ILE A 383 -17.52 -7.66 5.82
N LYS A 384 -17.99 -6.55 5.25
CA LYS A 384 -17.10 -5.50 4.71
C LYS A 384 -16.33 -4.81 5.83
N LEU A 385 -16.98 -4.44 6.93
CA LEU A 385 -16.31 -3.89 8.10
C LEU A 385 -15.24 -4.82 8.67
N ALA A 386 -15.48 -6.14 8.68
CA ALA A 386 -14.50 -7.12 9.09
C ALA A 386 -13.26 -7.14 8.17
N GLY A 387 -13.42 -6.85 6.88
CA GLY A 387 -12.32 -6.68 5.93
C GLY A 387 -11.41 -5.49 6.27
N PHE A 388 -11.98 -4.41 6.82
CA PHE A 388 -11.26 -3.24 7.31
C PHE A 388 -10.77 -3.36 8.77
N GLY A 389 -10.93 -4.53 9.40
CA GLY A 389 -10.44 -4.81 10.75
C GLY A 389 -11.48 -4.70 11.87
N PHE A 390 -12.73 -4.27 11.58
CA PHE A 390 -13.79 -4.15 12.58
C PHE A 390 -14.59 -5.46 12.71
N LYS A 391 -14.42 -6.20 13.81
CA LYS A 391 -15.00 -7.52 14.03
C LYS A 391 -15.76 -7.59 15.36
N GLY A 392 -16.78 -8.47 15.42
CA GLY A 392 -17.55 -8.70 16.64
C GLY A 392 -18.11 -7.40 17.21
N ASP A 393 -17.88 -7.16 18.50
CA ASP A 393 -18.42 -6.00 19.22
C ASP A 393 -17.76 -4.67 18.86
N THR A 394 -16.62 -4.70 18.15
CA THR A 394 -15.94 -3.44 17.77
C THR A 394 -16.79 -2.57 16.85
N ILE A 395 -17.72 -3.14 16.08
CA ILE A 395 -18.62 -2.39 15.18
C ILE A 395 -19.64 -1.51 15.92
N TYR A 396 -19.86 -1.75 17.21
CA TYR A 396 -20.76 -0.97 18.06
C TYR A 396 -20.05 0.15 18.82
N LYS A 397 -18.73 0.31 18.64
CA LYS A 397 -18.00 1.44 19.20
C LYS A 397 -18.44 2.74 18.55
N ASN A 398 -18.52 3.82 19.33
CA ASN A 398 -18.77 5.16 18.82
C ASN A 398 -17.59 5.65 18.01
N VAL A 399 -17.87 6.40 16.95
CA VAL A 399 -16.82 6.95 16.08
C VAL A 399 -15.92 7.94 16.83
N SER A 400 -16.43 8.63 17.86
CA SER A 400 -15.65 9.59 18.67
C SER A 400 -14.39 8.99 19.28
N ILE A 401 -14.44 7.71 19.74
CA ILE A 401 -13.32 7.04 20.42
C ILE A 401 -12.32 6.36 19.48
N LEU A 402 -12.54 6.43 18.16
CA LEU A 402 -11.67 5.80 17.17
C LEU A 402 -10.42 6.64 16.93
N SER A 403 -9.30 5.97 16.67
CA SER A 403 -8.08 6.59 16.16
C SER A 403 -8.31 7.21 14.77
N GLY A 404 -7.43 8.13 14.34
CA GLY A 404 -7.51 8.76 13.03
C GLY A 404 -7.55 7.74 11.88
N GLY A 405 -6.68 6.73 11.92
CA GLY A 405 -6.65 5.66 10.90
C GLY A 405 -7.91 4.79 10.91
N GLU A 406 -8.51 4.51 12.08
CA GLU A 406 -9.78 3.79 12.16
C GLU A 406 -10.93 4.62 11.59
N LYS A 407 -10.97 5.93 11.84
CA LYS A 407 -11.96 6.83 11.24
C LYS A 407 -11.87 6.83 9.72
N VAL A 408 -10.67 6.86 9.14
CA VAL A 408 -10.45 6.72 7.68
C VAL A 408 -11.07 5.43 7.15
N LYS A 409 -10.82 4.30 7.80
CA LYS A 409 -11.37 2.99 7.42
C LYS A 409 -12.90 2.97 7.44
N VAL A 410 -13.51 3.56 8.48
CA VAL A 410 -14.98 3.65 8.60
C VAL A 410 -15.57 4.57 7.53
N ALA A 411 -14.95 5.73 7.28
CA ALA A 411 -15.40 6.68 6.25
C ALA A 411 -15.34 6.06 4.85
N LEU A 412 -14.27 5.36 4.51
CA LEU A 412 -14.15 4.63 3.25
C LEU A 412 -15.23 3.54 3.13
N CYS A 413 -15.43 2.75 4.18
CA CYS A 413 -16.46 1.72 4.19
C CYS A 413 -17.86 2.32 3.99
N LYS A 414 -18.16 3.45 4.65
CA LYS A 414 -19.44 4.19 4.50
C LYS A 414 -19.67 4.64 3.06
N ILE A 415 -18.65 5.23 2.41
CA ILE A 415 -18.77 5.73 1.03
C ILE A 415 -18.89 4.58 0.03
N ILE A 416 -18.12 3.51 0.19
CA ILE A 416 -18.16 2.35 -0.71
C ILE A 416 -19.54 1.68 -0.67
N LEU A 417 -20.11 1.57 0.53
CA LEU A 417 -21.40 0.94 0.76
C LEU A 417 -22.59 1.88 0.58
N SER A 418 -22.38 3.18 0.36
CA SER A 418 -23.48 4.13 0.12
C SER A 418 -24.21 3.85 -1.20
N ASP A 419 -25.48 4.28 -1.28
CA ASP A 419 -26.33 4.13 -2.45
C ASP A 419 -26.01 5.13 -3.56
N THR A 420 -24.71 5.37 -3.80
CA THR A 420 -24.19 6.25 -4.84
C THR A 420 -23.75 5.45 -6.04
N ASN A 421 -23.74 6.05 -7.24
CA ASN A 421 -23.32 5.42 -8.49
C ASN A 421 -21.93 5.89 -8.96
N THR A 422 -21.40 6.93 -8.34
CA THR A 422 -20.08 7.49 -8.64
C THR A 422 -19.33 7.73 -7.35
N LEU A 423 -18.08 7.27 -7.27
CA LEU A 423 -17.18 7.48 -6.14
C LEU A 423 -16.07 8.44 -6.54
N ILE A 424 -15.84 9.45 -5.73
CA ILE A 424 -14.69 10.36 -5.84
C ILE A 424 -13.85 10.18 -4.57
N LEU A 425 -12.60 9.74 -4.73
CA LEU A 425 -11.71 9.40 -3.63
C LEU A 425 -10.44 10.25 -3.71
N ASP A 426 -10.21 11.08 -2.70
CA ASP A 426 -9.02 11.93 -2.60
C ASP A 426 -8.03 11.33 -1.61
N GLU A 427 -6.92 10.75 -2.11
CA GLU A 427 -5.86 10.04 -1.37
C GLU A 427 -6.40 8.97 -0.40
N PRO A 428 -7.17 7.97 -0.88
CA PRO A 428 -7.83 6.99 -0.01
C PRO A 428 -6.88 5.99 0.65
N THR A 429 -5.64 5.91 0.20
CA THR A 429 -4.61 5.00 0.74
C THR A 429 -3.85 5.59 1.93
N ASN A 430 -3.94 6.91 2.13
CA ASN A 430 -3.27 7.57 3.25
C ASN A 430 -3.79 7.04 4.59
N TYR A 431 -2.87 6.78 5.52
CA TYR A 431 -3.15 6.26 6.87
C TYR A 431 -3.73 4.84 6.92
N LEU A 432 -3.79 4.11 5.79
CA LEU A 432 -4.20 2.72 5.75
C LEU A 432 -2.99 1.78 5.82
N ASP A 433 -3.13 0.71 6.59
CA ASP A 433 -2.17 -0.40 6.53
C ASP A 433 -2.38 -1.25 5.26
N ILE A 434 -1.37 -2.02 4.89
CA ILE A 434 -1.36 -2.85 3.67
C ILE A 434 -2.60 -3.75 3.57
N LYS A 435 -3.04 -4.36 4.70
CA LYS A 435 -4.24 -5.22 4.71
C LYS A 435 -5.52 -4.44 4.39
N SER A 436 -5.62 -3.22 4.89
CA SER A 436 -6.76 -2.33 4.61
C SER A 436 -6.75 -1.82 3.17
N ILE A 437 -5.56 -1.53 2.62
CA ILE A 437 -5.40 -1.19 1.19
C ILE A 437 -5.85 -2.36 0.32
N GLU A 438 -5.47 -3.60 0.63
CA GLU A 438 -5.93 -4.80 -0.10
C GLU A 438 -7.45 -4.99 -0.02
N ALA A 439 -8.06 -4.72 1.14
CA ALA A 439 -9.50 -4.80 1.30
C ALA A 439 -10.22 -3.72 0.47
N LEU A 440 -9.66 -2.50 0.43
CA LEU A 440 -10.15 -1.40 -0.38
C LEU A 440 -10.02 -1.71 -1.88
N GLU A 441 -8.86 -2.19 -2.34
CA GLU A 441 -8.64 -2.62 -3.73
C GLU A 441 -9.70 -3.63 -4.17
N LYS A 442 -9.88 -4.71 -3.39
CA LYS A 442 -10.90 -5.74 -3.68
C LYS A 442 -12.31 -5.18 -3.73
N ALA A 443 -12.64 -4.23 -2.86
CA ALA A 443 -13.95 -3.59 -2.86
C ALA A 443 -14.15 -2.73 -4.12
N LEU A 444 -13.14 -1.95 -4.53
CA LEU A 444 -13.21 -1.06 -5.68
C LEU A 444 -13.11 -1.81 -7.03
N ILE A 445 -12.37 -2.91 -7.10
CA ILE A 445 -12.31 -3.76 -8.30
C ILE A 445 -13.67 -4.41 -8.57
N ASN A 446 -14.36 -4.87 -7.53
CA ASN A 446 -15.60 -5.62 -7.63
C ASN A 446 -16.86 -4.74 -7.72
N THR A 447 -16.73 -3.41 -7.82
CA THR A 447 -17.87 -2.51 -8.00
C THR A 447 -18.03 -2.07 -9.44
N ASP A 448 -19.28 -1.95 -9.89
CA ASP A 448 -19.64 -1.40 -11.21
C ASP A 448 -19.80 0.13 -11.18
N LYS A 449 -19.57 0.77 -10.03
CA LYS A 449 -19.64 2.23 -9.89
C LYS A 449 -18.56 2.90 -10.72
N THR A 450 -18.83 4.10 -11.20
CA THR A 450 -17.80 4.98 -11.77
C THR A 450 -16.89 5.46 -10.64
N ILE A 451 -15.58 5.39 -10.83
CA ILE A 451 -14.62 5.81 -9.82
C ILE A 451 -13.71 6.91 -10.39
N VAL A 452 -13.51 7.95 -9.63
CA VAL A 452 -12.49 8.98 -9.88
C VAL A 452 -11.64 9.05 -8.62
N MET A 453 -10.35 8.78 -8.74
CA MET A 453 -9.47 8.81 -7.58
C MET A 453 -8.24 9.66 -7.81
N ILE A 454 -7.78 10.31 -6.75
CA ILE A 454 -6.43 10.83 -6.64
C ILE A 454 -5.68 9.87 -5.76
N SER A 455 -4.52 9.40 -6.18
CA SER A 455 -3.61 8.62 -5.36
C SER A 455 -2.17 8.75 -5.85
N HIS A 456 -1.23 8.59 -4.95
CA HIS A 456 0.20 8.48 -5.22
C HIS A 456 0.70 7.04 -5.16
N ASP A 457 -0.13 6.09 -4.73
CA ASP A 457 0.15 4.65 -4.70
C ASP A 457 0.02 4.06 -6.11
N ARG A 458 1.17 3.74 -6.71
CA ARG A 458 1.28 3.21 -8.09
C ARG A 458 0.63 1.85 -8.23
N SER A 459 0.86 0.96 -7.26
CA SER A 459 0.29 -0.38 -7.23
C SER A 459 -1.23 -0.31 -7.14
N PHE A 460 -1.77 0.58 -6.29
CA PHE A 460 -3.19 0.81 -6.11
C PHE A 460 -3.86 1.31 -7.40
N ILE A 461 -3.27 2.33 -8.04
CA ILE A 461 -3.76 2.85 -9.33
C ILE A 461 -3.73 1.76 -10.40
N SER A 462 -2.62 1.01 -10.51
CA SER A 462 -2.42 -0.03 -11.52
C SER A 462 -3.42 -1.18 -11.40
N SER A 463 -3.83 -1.52 -10.17
CA SER A 463 -4.79 -2.61 -9.93
C SER A 463 -6.24 -2.25 -10.24
N ILE A 464 -6.60 -0.95 -10.19
CA ILE A 464 -7.99 -0.50 -10.24
C ILE A 464 -8.30 0.27 -11.51
N CYS A 465 -7.42 1.20 -11.93
CA CYS A 465 -7.75 2.21 -12.93
C CYS A 465 -7.48 1.75 -14.36
N ASP A 466 -8.42 2.08 -15.24
CA ASP A 466 -8.37 1.86 -16.68
C ASP A 466 -8.38 3.16 -17.50
N TYR A 467 -8.30 4.30 -16.81
CA TYR A 467 -8.23 5.64 -17.41
C TYR A 467 -7.37 6.55 -16.53
N ILE A 468 -6.37 7.20 -17.13
CA ILE A 468 -5.42 8.06 -16.43
C ILE A 468 -5.58 9.51 -16.93
N ILE A 469 -5.64 10.45 -16.00
CA ILE A 469 -5.67 11.90 -16.26
C ILE A 469 -4.43 12.48 -15.56
N GLU A 470 -3.41 12.83 -16.34
CA GLU A 470 -2.19 13.45 -15.82
C GLU A 470 -2.28 14.97 -15.90
N ILE A 471 -2.00 15.66 -14.79
CA ILE A 471 -1.81 17.11 -14.75
C ILE A 471 -0.31 17.39 -14.78
N LYS A 472 0.20 17.91 -15.91
CA LYS A 472 1.63 18.27 -16.08
C LYS A 472 1.76 19.58 -16.82
N ASN A 473 2.57 20.51 -16.30
CA ASN A 473 2.83 21.81 -16.92
C ASN A 473 1.55 22.54 -17.32
N THR A 474 0.59 22.65 -16.42
CA THR A 474 -0.74 23.28 -16.62
C THR A 474 -1.62 22.62 -17.69
N LYS A 475 -1.25 21.47 -18.24
CA LYS A 475 -2.02 20.73 -19.24
C LYS A 475 -2.58 19.44 -18.67
N LEU A 476 -3.73 19.02 -19.23
CA LEU A 476 -4.32 17.72 -18.95
C LEU A 476 -3.96 16.72 -20.06
N ASN A 477 -3.30 15.64 -19.73
CA ASN A 477 -3.02 14.52 -20.62
C ASN A 477 -3.90 13.35 -20.23
N CYS A 478 -4.71 12.85 -21.17
CA CYS A 478 -5.63 11.75 -20.93
C CYS A 478 -5.18 10.49 -21.63
N PHE A 479 -5.11 9.38 -20.90
CA PHE A 479 -4.70 8.08 -21.41
C PHE A 479 -5.74 7.02 -21.09
N SER A 480 -6.17 6.26 -22.11
CA SER A 480 -7.09 5.12 -21.94
C SER A 480 -6.30 3.83 -21.88
N GLY A 481 -6.14 3.28 -20.70
CA GLY A 481 -5.35 2.07 -20.45
C GLY A 481 -4.95 1.97 -18.97
N THR A 482 -4.20 0.92 -18.65
CA THR A 482 -3.67 0.72 -17.31
C THR A 482 -2.52 1.69 -17.00
N TYR A 483 -2.22 1.88 -15.72
CA TYR A 483 -1.10 2.74 -15.29
C TYR A 483 0.27 2.21 -15.79
N THR A 484 0.43 0.90 -15.89
CA THR A 484 1.64 0.27 -16.45
C THR A 484 1.83 0.65 -17.92
N ALA A 485 0.79 0.51 -18.76
CA ALA A 485 0.83 0.91 -20.17
C ALA A 485 1.12 2.41 -20.34
N PHE A 486 0.54 3.26 -19.48
CA PHE A 486 0.83 4.69 -19.45
C PHE A 486 2.31 4.99 -19.16
N THR A 487 2.91 4.30 -18.17
CA THR A 487 4.32 4.50 -17.82
C THR A 487 5.26 4.02 -18.92
N GLU A 488 4.97 2.90 -19.56
CA GLU A 488 5.73 2.37 -20.70
C GLU A 488 5.69 3.32 -21.90
N GLU A 489 4.52 3.85 -22.24
CA GLU A 489 4.38 4.82 -23.35
C GLU A 489 5.19 6.10 -23.04
N LYS A 490 5.17 6.58 -21.79
CA LYS A 490 5.91 7.76 -21.38
C LYS A 490 7.42 7.54 -21.48
N VAL A 491 7.93 6.39 -21.05
CA VAL A 491 9.35 6.02 -21.19
C VAL A 491 9.74 5.97 -22.66
N ASN A 492 8.93 5.31 -23.51
CA ASN A 492 9.18 5.22 -24.95
C ASN A 492 9.16 6.61 -25.64
N TYR A 493 8.30 7.52 -25.18
CA TYR A 493 8.26 8.89 -25.71
C TYR A 493 9.50 9.69 -25.28
N GLU A 494 9.95 9.56 -24.04
CA GLU A 494 11.15 10.24 -23.52
C GLU A 494 12.42 9.71 -24.21
N THR A 495 12.55 8.39 -24.40
CA THR A 495 13.70 7.80 -25.13
C THR A 495 13.76 8.28 -26.56
N LYS A 496 12.64 8.26 -27.30
CA LYS A 496 12.57 8.81 -28.67
C LYS A 496 12.89 10.30 -28.73
N LYS A 497 12.51 11.06 -27.71
CA LYS A 497 12.82 12.49 -27.64
C LYS A 497 14.31 12.73 -27.40
N HIS A 498 14.94 11.93 -26.54
CA HIS A 498 16.40 11.98 -26.30
C HIS A 498 17.20 11.55 -27.54
N GLU A 499 16.78 10.49 -28.23
CA GLU A 499 17.38 10.05 -29.49
C GLU A 499 17.30 11.16 -30.57
N ASN A 500 16.12 11.73 -30.76
CA ASN A 500 15.90 12.84 -31.69
C ASN A 500 16.69 14.10 -31.34
N HIS A 501 16.88 14.41 -30.06
CA HIS A 501 17.70 15.55 -29.60
C HIS A 501 19.19 15.29 -29.86
N SER A 502 19.66 14.10 -29.52
CA SER A 502 21.06 13.68 -29.80
C SER A 502 21.35 13.66 -31.31
N GLU A 503 20.42 13.18 -32.15
CA GLU A 503 20.58 13.24 -33.60
C GLU A 503 20.58 14.67 -34.15
N ARG A 504 19.76 15.57 -33.62
CA ARG A 504 19.75 16.98 -33.98
C ARG A 504 21.06 17.68 -33.60
N GLU A 505 21.54 17.45 -32.38
CA GLU A 505 22.86 17.99 -31.94
C GLU A 505 24.00 17.46 -32.79
N LYS A 506 24.01 16.17 -33.18
CA LYS A 506 24.98 15.61 -34.10
C LYS A 506 24.91 16.28 -35.47
N LYS A 507 23.70 16.49 -36.02
CA LYS A 507 23.51 17.17 -37.32
C LYS A 507 23.94 18.63 -37.29
N GLU A 508 23.65 19.37 -36.19
CA GLU A 508 24.12 20.76 -36.02
C GLU A 508 25.65 20.85 -35.93
N LYS A 509 26.29 20.00 -35.14
CA LYS A 509 27.75 19.94 -35.05
C LYS A 509 28.38 19.60 -36.40
N LEU A 510 27.79 18.66 -37.13
CA LEU A 510 28.25 18.28 -38.47
C LEU A 510 28.18 19.46 -39.44
N LEU A 511 27.07 20.20 -39.45
CA LEU A 511 26.87 21.37 -40.29
C LEU A 511 27.89 22.49 -40.00
N ILE A 512 28.18 22.74 -38.71
CA ILE A 512 29.19 23.71 -38.28
C ILE A 512 30.58 23.31 -38.78
N LEU A 513 30.95 22.04 -38.66
CA LEU A 513 32.26 21.53 -39.12
C LEU A 513 32.36 21.54 -40.66
N GLU A 514 31.29 21.21 -41.37
CA GLU A 514 31.27 21.27 -42.85
C GLU A 514 31.38 22.72 -43.37
N ASN A 515 30.71 23.68 -42.70
CA ASN A 515 30.84 25.10 -43.03
C ASN A 515 32.28 25.61 -42.79
N ARG A 516 32.92 25.22 -41.67
CA ARG A 516 34.30 25.57 -41.33
C ARG A 516 35.27 24.96 -42.31
N LEU A 517 35.05 23.70 -42.72
CA LEU A 517 35.84 23.03 -43.76
C LEU A 517 35.76 23.77 -45.09
N SER A 518 34.58 24.19 -45.53
CA SER A 518 34.35 24.95 -46.77
C SER A 518 35.09 26.31 -46.72
N LYS A 519 35.11 26.95 -45.55
CA LYS A 519 35.85 28.21 -45.35
C LYS A 519 37.36 28.00 -45.45
N ILE A 520 37.91 26.99 -44.82
CA ILE A 520 39.34 26.67 -44.89
C ILE A 520 39.78 26.30 -46.30
N ILE A 521 38.98 25.56 -47.07
CA ILE A 521 39.26 25.26 -48.48
C ILE A 521 39.37 26.55 -49.27
N SER A 522 38.49 27.54 -49.04
CA SER A 522 38.55 28.84 -49.71
C SER A 522 39.81 29.63 -49.31
N GLU A 523 40.20 29.61 -48.04
CA GLU A 523 41.40 30.27 -47.52
C GLU A 523 42.67 29.64 -48.07
N ILE A 524 42.79 28.31 -48.14
CA ILE A 524 43.90 27.59 -48.76
C ILE A 524 44.07 27.97 -50.24
N SER A 525 42.93 28.19 -50.96
CA SER A 525 42.92 28.53 -52.37
C SER A 525 43.46 29.96 -52.66
N LEU A 526 43.27 30.86 -51.71
CA LEU A 526 43.61 32.28 -51.82
C LEU A 526 44.98 32.62 -51.23
N GLU A 527 45.52 31.76 -50.35
CA GLU A 527 46.76 32.00 -49.62
C GLU A 527 48.00 31.76 -50.47
N LYS A 528 48.94 32.69 -50.45
CA LYS A 528 50.24 32.66 -51.20
C LYS A 528 51.42 32.33 -50.32
N ASP A 529 51.30 32.51 -49.01
CA ASP A 529 52.37 32.20 -48.04
C ASP A 529 52.41 30.70 -47.77
N LEU A 530 53.60 30.08 -48.02
CA LEU A 530 53.77 28.64 -47.87
C LEU A 530 53.61 28.14 -46.43
N ILE A 531 53.99 28.91 -45.40
CA ILE A 531 53.93 28.54 -43.99
C ILE A 531 52.45 28.58 -43.51
N VAL A 532 51.71 29.63 -43.91
CA VAL A 532 50.28 29.76 -43.57
C VAL A 532 49.44 28.67 -44.24
N LYS A 533 49.84 28.32 -45.48
CA LYS A 533 49.17 27.25 -46.24
C LYS A 533 49.39 25.86 -45.63
N GLU A 534 50.56 25.60 -45.05
CA GLU A 534 50.80 24.35 -44.32
C GLU A 534 49.96 24.22 -43.06
N ASN A 535 49.88 25.29 -42.26
CA ASN A 535 48.99 25.33 -41.06
C ASN A 535 47.50 25.14 -41.38
N LEU A 536 47.00 25.75 -42.45
CA LEU A 536 45.65 25.57 -42.93
C LEU A 536 45.38 24.13 -43.42
N ASN A 537 46.32 23.46 -44.00
CA ASN A 537 46.24 22.06 -44.41
C ASN A 537 46.18 21.11 -43.20
N GLU A 538 46.92 21.40 -42.15
CA GLU A 538 46.82 20.61 -40.91
C GLU A 538 45.43 20.76 -40.25
N GLU A 539 44.87 21.98 -40.20
CA GLU A 539 43.51 22.22 -39.70
C GLU A 539 42.44 21.53 -40.57
N TYR A 540 42.61 21.53 -41.89
CA TYR A 540 41.76 20.82 -42.83
C TYR A 540 41.72 19.31 -42.57
N ILE A 541 42.89 18.68 -42.37
CA ILE A 541 42.98 17.24 -42.09
C ILE A 541 42.33 16.91 -40.74
N LYS A 542 42.48 17.78 -39.74
CA LYS A 542 41.87 17.61 -38.43
C LYS A 542 40.36 17.66 -38.50
N LEU A 543 39.79 18.64 -39.20
CA LEU A 543 38.33 18.77 -39.39
C LEU A 543 37.74 17.61 -40.19
N LEU A 544 38.46 17.10 -41.20
CA LEU A 544 38.03 15.91 -41.94
C LEU A 544 37.93 14.65 -41.04
N ASN A 545 38.87 14.50 -40.10
CA ASN A 545 38.84 13.40 -39.15
C ASN A 545 37.69 13.54 -38.16
N ASP A 546 37.43 14.76 -37.67
CA ASP A 546 36.31 15.04 -36.75
C ASP A 546 34.95 14.80 -37.45
N ILE A 547 34.79 15.21 -38.69
CA ILE A 547 33.61 14.92 -39.51
C ILE A 547 33.42 13.41 -39.74
N LYS A 548 34.50 12.66 -40.01
CA LYS A 548 34.44 11.20 -40.15
C LYS A 548 34.07 10.49 -38.86
N LEU A 549 34.51 10.97 -37.71
CA LEU A 549 34.14 10.43 -36.39
C LEU A 549 32.68 10.66 -36.05
N LEU A 550 32.14 11.81 -36.43
CA LEU A 550 30.71 12.13 -36.21
C LEU A 550 29.74 11.44 -37.17
N LYS A 551 30.21 11.01 -38.36
CA LYS A 551 29.42 10.25 -39.37
C LYS A 551 29.41 8.73 -39.12
N LYS A 552 30.28 8.26 -38.24
CA LYS A 552 30.22 6.88 -37.71
C LYS A 552 29.29 6.80 -36.51
#